data_2a9ab8c923c1e6161dc6157ce532a043
#
_entry.id   2a9ab8c923c1e6161dc6157ce532a043
#
_cell.length_a   1.000
_cell.length_b   1.000
_cell.length_c   1.000
_cell.angle_alpha   90.00
_cell.angle_beta   90.00
_cell.angle_gamma   90.00
#
_symmetry.space_group_name_H-M   'P 1'
#
loop_
_entity.id
_entity.type
_entity.pdbx_description
1 polymer ?
#
loop_
_entity_poly.entity_id
_entity_poly.type
_entity_poly.pdbx_seq_one_letter_code
_entity_poly.pdbx_strand_id
1 'polypeptide(L)'
;EEGDSIASEFDSMIAKIMAYGRTRQEAVSRLRRALRQTVVVVRDGATNKSFVESLLADPIFESGTYDFGWVDGLTKAGGYGESPYADVAIVAAAIAAYEEEMLIDRGRFKDSANRGRPIVDAGIGKVIGLRYRGSGYEPRTRKVASGRYRVEVDGVTIDATIEDSGQLVQRITVGGKTRRLLSLIESGTHLVEIDGVPHRIGHDEGGVIRAPSPSVVVGIPVAEGDRVERGDRLAGIEAMERESHVAAPFAGTVREIVARENTQVGTGAPLIILEPEGDTIDADVGSVVFDGIATSNAAALARCEVQLERIASLLLGYDVDPVAITGSMGEIASRCTEELSPARLQEIESRIFEIFVDIVSLFRRVPTEDDVGDVTRRSSQEYLYSYLKDPTTTDALPERFTEHLERTLAHYGVDDESSEEHRDAALYRIATSHERMTGQIGIILTLLDRRLHDPGTSDEGFRDVLGAMIHQTRDRYPAVHDLAREVSYAVFDEPFLSEVRAEAYREADRQLQLLEQHLDEPTRLSLI
;
A
#
# COMPACT_ATOMS: atom_id res chain seq x y z
N GLU A 1 18.46 20.95 18.67
CA GLU A 1 17.08 21.01 18.16
C GLU A 1 17.08 20.63 16.67
N GLU A 2 15.93 20.45 16.08
CA GLU A 2 15.84 20.18 14.64
C GLU A 2 16.38 21.36 13.84
N GLY A 3 17.33 21.10 12.93
CA GLY A 3 18.02 22.14 12.14
C GLY A 3 19.33 22.65 12.76
N ASP A 4 19.70 22.20 13.97
CA ASP A 4 21.00 22.56 14.55
C ASP A 4 22.17 21.94 13.77
N SER A 5 23.24 22.68 13.62
CA SER A 5 24.47 22.23 12.93
C SER A 5 25.56 21.87 13.97
N ILE A 6 26.17 20.71 13.78
CA ILE A 6 27.31 20.27 14.60
C ILE A 6 28.57 20.64 13.84
N ALA A 7 29.34 21.62 14.35
CA ALA A 7 30.58 22.02 13.73
C ALA A 7 31.67 20.94 13.97
N SER A 8 32.32 20.49 12.90
CA SER A 8 33.38 19.47 12.94
C SER A 8 34.64 19.87 13.70
N GLU A 9 34.77 21.16 14.01
CA GLU A 9 35.93 21.75 14.73
C GLU A 9 35.81 21.62 16.26
N PHE A 10 34.62 21.23 16.77
CA PHE A 10 34.39 21.05 18.20
C PHE A 10 34.36 19.58 18.62
N ASP A 11 34.30 19.34 19.95
CA ASP A 11 34.15 18.00 20.51
C ASP A 11 32.93 17.27 19.91
N SER A 12 33.12 16.01 19.59
CA SER A 12 32.08 15.13 19.04
C SER A 12 30.92 14.83 20.01
N MET A 13 30.98 15.30 21.26
CA MET A 13 29.93 15.10 22.28
C MET A 13 28.77 16.06 22.08
N ILE A 14 27.64 15.56 21.54
CA ILE A 14 26.43 16.35 21.30
C ILE A 14 25.45 16.36 22.48
N ALA A 15 25.43 15.30 23.28
CA ALA A 15 24.56 15.18 24.43
C ALA A 15 25.13 14.22 25.49
N LYS A 16 24.78 14.43 26.74
CA LYS A 16 25.09 13.53 27.86
C LYS A 16 23.79 13.10 28.53
N ILE A 17 23.51 11.79 28.49
CA ILE A 17 22.33 11.20 29.15
C ILE A 17 22.78 10.64 30.50
N MET A 18 22.11 11.04 31.58
CA MET A 18 22.39 10.60 32.94
C MET A 18 21.16 9.97 33.54
N ALA A 19 21.33 8.89 34.28
CA ALA A 19 20.26 8.24 35.02
C ALA A 19 20.71 7.98 36.47
N TYR A 20 19.78 8.15 37.40
CA TYR A 20 19.97 7.85 38.82
C TYR A 20 19.16 6.60 39.21
N GLY A 21 19.74 5.77 40.07
CA GLY A 21 19.08 4.60 40.66
C GLY A 21 19.59 4.34 42.08
N ARG A 22 18.80 3.70 42.90
CA ARG A 22 19.20 3.30 44.28
C ARG A 22 20.25 2.19 44.25
N THR A 23 20.26 1.41 43.15
CA THR A 23 21.23 0.38 42.90
C THR A 23 21.84 0.58 41.49
N ARG A 24 23.03 -0.01 41.23
CA ARG A 24 23.65 -0.01 39.91
C ARG A 24 22.71 -0.57 38.87
N GLN A 25 22.06 -1.70 39.15
CA GLN A 25 21.13 -2.36 38.22
C GLN A 25 19.95 -1.45 37.86
N GLU A 26 19.38 -0.74 38.86
CA GLU A 26 18.29 0.23 38.62
C GLU A 26 18.77 1.39 37.73
N ALA A 27 19.96 1.95 37.99
CA ALA A 27 20.52 3.04 37.23
C ALA A 27 20.78 2.62 35.77
N VAL A 28 21.39 1.44 35.56
CA VAL A 28 21.65 0.87 34.23
C VAL A 28 20.34 0.63 33.48
N SER A 29 19.34 0.02 34.11
CA SER A 29 18.04 -0.23 33.48
C SER A 29 17.33 1.07 33.07
N ARG A 30 17.40 2.12 33.87
CA ARG A 30 16.85 3.44 33.58
C ARG A 30 17.61 4.10 32.42
N LEU A 31 18.95 4.02 32.42
CA LEU A 31 19.78 4.60 31.37
C LEU A 31 19.51 3.91 30.02
N ARG A 32 19.44 2.57 30.00
CA ARG A 32 19.08 1.81 28.80
C ARG A 32 17.71 2.21 28.26
N ARG A 33 16.71 2.38 29.13
CA ARG A 33 15.38 2.85 28.72
C ARG A 33 15.44 4.25 28.14
N ALA A 34 16.17 5.18 28.79
CA ALA A 34 16.33 6.55 28.31
C ALA A 34 17.01 6.58 26.94
N LEU A 35 18.08 5.82 26.73
CA LEU A 35 18.76 5.70 25.43
C LEU A 35 17.82 5.18 24.34
N ARG A 36 17.03 4.14 24.60
CA ARG A 36 16.07 3.59 23.64
C ARG A 36 14.97 4.60 23.26
N GLN A 37 14.54 5.42 24.20
CA GLN A 37 13.51 6.43 23.97
C GLN A 37 14.06 7.69 23.29
N THR A 38 15.35 7.97 23.43
CA THR A 38 15.98 9.14 22.83
C THR A 38 16.14 8.95 21.32
N VAL A 39 15.58 9.85 20.54
CA VAL A 39 15.76 9.93 19.09
C VAL A 39 16.90 10.91 18.82
N VAL A 40 17.96 10.44 18.15
CA VAL A 40 19.07 11.27 17.69
C VAL A 40 19.32 10.97 16.23
N VAL A 41 19.05 11.96 15.38
CA VAL A 41 19.33 11.87 13.94
C VAL A 41 20.40 12.89 13.61
N VAL A 42 21.53 12.42 13.10
CA VAL A 42 22.63 13.26 12.64
C VAL A 42 22.81 13.04 11.15
N ARG A 43 22.52 14.08 10.37
CA ARG A 43 22.74 14.04 8.92
C ARG A 43 24.22 13.89 8.63
N ASP A 44 24.55 13.04 7.69
CA ASP A 44 25.95 12.70 7.30
C ASP A 44 26.87 12.29 8.45
N GLY A 45 26.29 11.91 9.60
CA GLY A 45 27.00 11.50 10.79
C GLY A 45 26.49 10.19 11.37
N ALA A 46 27.19 9.70 12.39
CA ALA A 46 26.79 8.54 13.18
C ALA A 46 26.83 8.90 14.66
N THR A 47 25.98 8.27 15.46
CA THR A 47 26.03 8.38 16.92
C THR A 47 26.58 7.08 17.51
N ASN A 48 27.19 7.17 18.69
CA ASN A 48 27.63 6.00 19.45
C ASN A 48 26.52 5.39 20.32
N LYS A 49 25.26 5.76 20.11
CA LYS A 49 24.10 5.33 20.92
C LYS A 49 24.00 3.81 21.02
N SER A 50 24.02 3.10 19.90
CA SER A 50 23.92 1.64 19.84
C SER A 50 25.11 0.95 20.51
N PHE A 51 26.30 1.53 20.34
CA PHE A 51 27.50 1.07 21.01
C PHE A 51 27.38 1.18 22.53
N VAL A 52 26.98 2.34 23.04
CA VAL A 52 26.75 2.55 24.47
C VAL A 52 25.65 1.63 25.01
N GLU A 53 24.58 1.40 24.24
CA GLU A 53 23.51 0.46 24.63
C GLU A 53 24.01 -0.99 24.74
N SER A 54 24.87 -1.43 23.81
CA SER A 54 25.47 -2.77 23.87
C SER A 54 26.42 -2.92 25.06
N LEU A 55 27.21 -1.90 25.37
CA LEU A 55 28.03 -1.89 26.59
C LEU A 55 27.22 -2.00 27.87
N LEU A 56 26.10 -1.26 27.95
CA LEU A 56 25.20 -1.31 29.12
C LEU A 56 24.46 -2.64 29.26
N ALA A 57 24.39 -3.44 28.19
CA ALA A 57 23.79 -4.78 28.18
C ALA A 57 24.81 -5.89 28.51
N ASP A 58 26.09 -5.57 28.51
CA ASP A 58 27.14 -6.56 28.73
C ASP A 58 27.18 -7.00 30.22
N PRO A 59 27.21 -8.32 30.51
CA PRO A 59 27.30 -8.83 31.87
C PRO A 59 28.52 -8.33 32.65
N ILE A 60 29.66 -8.08 31.97
CA ILE A 60 30.86 -7.52 32.59
C ILE A 60 30.59 -6.10 33.08
N PHE A 61 29.86 -5.30 32.28
CA PHE A 61 29.44 -3.97 32.70
C PHE A 61 28.41 -4.03 33.85
N GLU A 62 27.42 -4.93 33.78
CA GLU A 62 26.41 -5.08 34.85
C GLU A 62 27.04 -5.48 36.18
N SER A 63 28.01 -6.40 36.16
CA SER A 63 28.72 -6.87 37.35
C SER A 63 29.73 -5.85 37.90
N GLY A 64 30.14 -4.87 37.10
CA GLY A 64 31.19 -3.88 37.46
C GLY A 64 32.61 -4.44 37.50
N THR A 65 32.88 -5.55 36.84
CA THR A 65 34.18 -6.25 36.87
C THR A 65 35.11 -5.89 35.70
N TYR A 66 34.77 -4.84 34.91
CA TYR A 66 35.60 -4.35 33.79
C TYR A 66 36.83 -3.58 34.25
N ASP A 67 37.88 -3.66 33.47
CA ASP A 67 39.10 -2.85 33.59
C ASP A 67 39.17 -1.72 32.54
N PHE A 68 40.20 -0.89 32.59
CA PHE A 68 40.40 0.22 31.66
C PHE A 68 40.63 -0.22 30.20
N GLY A 69 41.09 -1.46 29.95
CA GLY A 69 41.34 -2.00 28.61
C GLY A 69 40.14 -2.75 28.01
N TRP A 70 39.08 -2.93 28.79
CA TRP A 70 37.91 -3.74 28.37
C TRP A 70 37.23 -3.21 27.10
N VAL A 71 36.94 -1.91 27.01
CA VAL A 71 36.32 -1.30 25.84
C VAL A 71 37.24 -1.38 24.61
N ASP A 72 38.53 -1.11 24.79
CA ASP A 72 39.54 -1.23 23.71
C ASP A 72 39.68 -2.68 23.24
N GLY A 73 39.57 -3.64 24.15
CA GLY A 73 39.57 -5.07 23.85
C GLY A 73 38.35 -5.48 23.01
N LEU A 74 37.16 -5.01 23.36
CA LEU A 74 35.94 -5.23 22.62
C LEU A 74 36.00 -4.65 21.19
N THR A 75 36.53 -3.43 21.06
CA THR A 75 36.70 -2.75 19.78
C THR A 75 37.68 -3.49 18.88
N LYS A 76 38.83 -3.95 19.42
CA LYS A 76 39.83 -4.71 18.68
C LYS A 76 39.37 -6.12 18.30
N ALA A 77 38.54 -6.75 19.11
CA ALA A 77 38.01 -8.08 18.83
C ALA A 77 36.94 -8.08 17.73
N GLY A 78 36.56 -6.91 17.18
CA GLY A 78 35.50 -6.82 16.17
C GLY A 78 34.15 -7.24 16.70
N GLY A 79 33.92 -7.23 18.02
CA GLY A 79 32.71 -7.70 18.69
C GLY A 79 31.41 -6.97 18.34
N TYR A 80 31.47 -6.10 17.34
CA TYR A 80 30.32 -5.37 16.76
C TYR A 80 29.97 -5.83 15.35
N GLY A 81 30.48 -7.00 14.91
CA GLY A 81 30.30 -7.52 13.55
C GLY A 81 28.86 -7.87 13.20
N GLU A 82 28.07 -8.34 14.16
CA GLU A 82 26.66 -8.59 13.96
C GLU A 82 25.84 -7.34 14.29
N SER A 83 25.21 -6.75 13.29
CA SER A 83 24.22 -5.71 13.48
C SER A 83 22.89 -6.38 13.78
N PRO A 84 22.41 -6.40 15.03
CA PRO A 84 21.14 -7.01 15.34
C PRO A 84 20.04 -6.34 14.52
N TYR A 85 19.09 -7.12 14.02
CA TYR A 85 17.95 -6.64 13.21
C TYR A 85 18.29 -6.17 11.79
N ALA A 86 19.45 -6.57 11.22
CA ALA A 86 19.81 -6.22 9.85
C ALA A 86 18.75 -6.71 8.83
N ASP A 87 18.20 -7.89 9.06
CA ASP A 87 17.09 -8.49 8.32
C ASP A 87 15.83 -7.59 8.34
N VAL A 88 15.41 -7.15 9.52
CA VAL A 88 14.26 -6.24 9.68
C VAL A 88 14.55 -4.86 9.09
N ALA A 89 15.80 -4.37 9.21
CA ALA A 89 16.20 -3.07 8.69
C ALA A 89 16.15 -3.04 7.14
N ILE A 90 16.61 -4.11 6.47
CA ILE A 90 16.50 -4.21 5.01
C ILE A 90 15.04 -4.26 4.56
N VAL A 91 14.18 -5.00 5.28
CA VAL A 91 12.73 -5.02 5.01
C VAL A 91 12.12 -3.63 5.19
N ALA A 92 12.48 -2.91 6.26
CA ALA A 92 11.98 -1.56 6.50
C ALA A 92 12.46 -0.58 5.42
N ALA A 93 13.73 -0.67 4.98
CA ALA A 93 14.26 0.15 3.89
C ALA A 93 13.58 -0.17 2.55
N ALA A 94 13.29 -1.44 2.27
CA ALA A 94 12.58 -1.86 1.07
C ALA A 94 11.13 -1.29 1.03
N ILE A 95 10.46 -1.25 2.19
CA ILE A 95 9.14 -0.63 2.30
C ILE A 95 9.22 0.88 2.13
N ALA A 96 10.21 1.54 2.75
CA ALA A 96 10.41 2.98 2.61
C ALA A 96 10.73 3.36 1.16
N ALA A 97 11.58 2.61 0.47
CA ALA A 97 11.87 2.79 -0.94
C ALA A 97 10.64 2.60 -1.85
N TYR A 98 9.82 1.59 -1.55
CA TYR A 98 8.54 1.40 -2.23
C TYR A 98 7.60 2.61 -2.06
N GLU A 99 7.46 3.14 -0.84
CA GLU A 99 6.60 4.31 -0.60
C GLU A 99 7.13 5.57 -1.30
N GLU A 100 8.46 5.74 -1.41
CA GLU A 100 9.09 6.82 -2.17
C GLU A 100 8.76 6.72 -3.67
N GLU A 101 8.89 5.55 -4.29
CA GLU A 101 8.49 5.32 -5.68
C GLU A 101 6.98 5.57 -5.88
N MET A 102 6.15 5.17 -4.92
CA MET A 102 4.71 5.43 -4.97
C MET A 102 4.37 6.92 -4.85
N LEU A 103 5.17 7.72 -4.12
CA LEU A 103 5.04 9.19 -4.12
C LEU A 103 5.32 9.78 -5.52
N ILE A 104 6.37 9.29 -6.18
CA ILE A 104 6.71 9.70 -7.56
C ILE A 104 5.58 9.35 -8.52
N ASP A 105 5.05 8.11 -8.45
CA ASP A 105 3.95 7.68 -9.32
C ASP A 105 2.66 8.49 -9.08
N ARG A 106 2.34 8.83 -7.82
CA ARG A 106 1.24 9.75 -7.48
C ARG A 106 1.45 11.16 -8.05
N GLY A 107 2.68 11.67 -8.00
CA GLY A 107 3.03 12.94 -8.64
C GLY A 107 2.77 12.91 -10.15
N ARG A 108 3.23 11.86 -10.85
CA ARG A 108 2.97 11.66 -12.28
C ARG A 108 1.48 11.54 -12.60
N PHE A 109 0.73 10.85 -11.75
CA PHE A 109 -0.72 10.72 -11.87
C PHE A 109 -1.41 12.09 -11.79
N LYS A 110 -1.10 12.92 -10.79
CA LYS A 110 -1.62 14.29 -10.68
C LYS A 110 -1.26 15.15 -11.88
N ASP A 111 -0.01 15.13 -12.31
CA ASP A 111 0.45 15.89 -13.47
C ASP A 111 -0.28 15.48 -14.77
N SER A 112 -0.52 14.18 -14.95
CA SER A 112 -1.25 13.67 -16.11
C SER A 112 -2.75 13.99 -16.03
N ALA A 113 -3.35 13.97 -14.84
CA ALA A 113 -4.74 14.39 -14.61
C ALA A 113 -4.95 15.85 -14.97
N ASN A 114 -4.02 16.74 -14.61
CA ASN A 114 -4.03 18.16 -15.00
C ASN A 114 -4.01 18.37 -16.52
N ARG A 115 -3.43 17.42 -17.28
CA ARG A 115 -3.42 17.41 -18.75
C ARG A 115 -4.66 16.74 -19.37
N GLY A 116 -5.61 16.27 -18.56
CA GLY A 116 -6.92 15.77 -18.97
C GLY A 116 -7.08 14.26 -19.01
N ARG A 117 -6.02 13.45 -18.87
CA ARG A 117 -6.10 11.99 -18.78
C ARG A 117 -5.13 11.47 -17.73
N PRO A 118 -5.62 11.03 -16.58
CA PRO A 118 -4.77 10.45 -15.55
C PRO A 118 -4.12 9.15 -16.05
N ILE A 119 -2.83 9.02 -15.78
CA ILE A 119 -2.01 7.83 -16.12
C ILE A 119 -1.55 7.21 -14.81
N VAL A 120 -1.76 5.91 -14.67
CA VAL A 120 -1.29 5.11 -13.54
C VAL A 120 -0.38 3.99 -14.01
N ASP A 121 0.57 3.60 -13.16
CA ASP A 121 1.31 2.37 -13.32
C ASP A 121 0.45 1.20 -12.81
N ALA A 122 0.05 0.31 -13.73
CA ALA A 122 -0.72 -0.88 -13.41
C ALA A 122 0.15 -2.08 -12.95
N GLY A 123 1.46 -1.91 -12.82
CA GLY A 123 2.38 -2.93 -12.31
C GLY A 123 2.06 -3.36 -10.88
N ILE A 124 2.38 -4.62 -10.52
CA ILE A 124 2.16 -5.17 -9.19
C ILE A 124 3.48 -5.19 -8.43
N GLY A 125 3.58 -4.33 -7.42
CA GLY A 125 4.78 -4.18 -6.61
C GLY A 125 5.95 -3.53 -7.36
N LYS A 126 7.02 -3.28 -6.63
CA LYS A 126 8.27 -2.68 -7.15
C LYS A 126 9.46 -3.54 -6.74
N VAL A 127 10.46 -3.61 -7.60
CA VAL A 127 11.78 -4.17 -7.28
C VAL A 127 12.74 -2.99 -7.21
N ILE A 128 13.34 -2.78 -6.06
CA ILE A 128 14.24 -1.66 -5.81
C ILE A 128 15.52 -2.23 -5.24
N GLY A 129 16.64 -2.04 -5.93
CA GLY A 129 17.96 -2.47 -5.47
C GLY A 129 18.36 -1.72 -4.19
N LEU A 130 18.82 -2.46 -3.19
CA LEU A 130 19.34 -1.94 -1.95
C LEU A 130 20.76 -2.46 -1.72
N ARG A 131 21.60 -1.65 -1.11
CA ARG A 131 22.98 -2.03 -0.74
C ARG A 131 23.17 -1.86 0.78
N TYR A 132 23.54 -2.94 1.42
CA TYR A 132 23.82 -2.94 2.85
C TYR A 132 25.18 -3.61 3.12
N ARG A 133 26.12 -2.89 3.73
CA ARG A 133 27.46 -3.38 4.09
C ARG A 133 28.20 -4.09 2.94
N GLY A 134 28.14 -3.50 1.74
CA GLY A 134 28.79 -4.05 0.55
C GLY A 134 27.96 -5.10 -0.20
N SER A 135 26.96 -5.72 0.41
CA SER A 135 26.10 -6.70 -0.23
C SER A 135 24.90 -6.03 -0.90
N GLY A 136 24.58 -6.45 -2.13
CA GLY A 136 23.38 -6.03 -2.87
C GLY A 136 22.18 -6.93 -2.57
N TYR A 137 20.99 -6.35 -2.48
CA TYR A 137 19.71 -7.02 -2.29
C TYR A 137 18.70 -6.46 -3.29
N GLU A 138 17.86 -7.31 -3.86
CA GLU A 138 16.79 -6.91 -4.79
C GLU A 138 15.40 -7.27 -4.23
N PRO A 139 14.97 -6.62 -3.15
CA PRO A 139 13.67 -6.90 -2.58
C PRO A 139 12.54 -6.51 -3.54
N ARG A 140 11.60 -7.43 -3.78
CA ARG A 140 10.31 -7.14 -4.41
C ARG A 140 9.31 -6.78 -3.34
N THR A 141 8.90 -5.53 -3.29
CA THR A 141 7.97 -5.01 -2.30
C THR A 141 6.59 -4.80 -2.91
N ARG A 142 5.56 -5.26 -2.20
CA ARG A 142 4.14 -5.12 -2.55
C ARG A 142 3.37 -4.58 -1.35
N LYS A 143 2.54 -3.57 -1.54
CA LYS A 143 1.58 -3.12 -0.53
C LYS A 143 0.29 -3.91 -0.70
N VAL A 144 0.01 -4.84 0.19
CA VAL A 144 -1.12 -5.79 0.06
C VAL A 144 -2.39 -5.32 0.76
N ALA A 145 -2.29 -4.33 1.65
CA ALA A 145 -3.39 -3.59 2.27
C ALA A 145 -2.85 -2.32 2.93
N SER A 146 -3.70 -1.49 3.53
CA SER A 146 -3.27 -0.34 4.31
C SER A 146 -2.31 -0.77 5.42
N GLY A 147 -1.10 -0.18 5.46
CA GLY A 147 -0.06 -0.51 6.43
C GLY A 147 0.54 -1.91 6.33
N ARG A 148 0.08 -2.77 5.40
CA ARG A 148 0.55 -4.15 5.24
C ARG A 148 1.33 -4.35 3.95
N TYR A 149 2.51 -4.94 4.07
CA TYR A 149 3.44 -5.15 2.99
C TYR A 149 3.88 -6.60 2.91
N ARG A 150 4.21 -7.03 1.70
CA ARG A 150 4.90 -8.29 1.43
C ARG A 150 6.20 -7.99 0.72
N VAL A 151 7.30 -8.43 1.30
CA VAL A 151 8.66 -8.27 0.77
C VAL A 151 9.20 -9.66 0.43
N GLU A 152 9.65 -9.82 -0.80
CA GLU A 152 10.34 -11.03 -1.27
C GLU A 152 11.79 -10.66 -1.51
N VAL A 153 12.70 -11.27 -0.77
CA VAL A 153 14.15 -11.04 -0.86
C VAL A 153 14.89 -12.35 -0.68
N ASP A 154 15.87 -12.63 -1.52
CA ASP A 154 16.70 -13.86 -1.50
C ASP A 154 15.85 -15.16 -1.45
N GLY A 155 14.70 -15.17 -2.15
CA GLY A 155 13.77 -16.30 -2.17
C GLY A 155 12.91 -16.46 -0.92
N VAL A 156 13.05 -15.59 0.07
CA VAL A 156 12.25 -15.58 1.30
C VAL A 156 11.11 -14.58 1.18
N THR A 157 9.89 -15.00 1.55
CA THR A 157 8.72 -14.12 1.64
C THR A 157 8.50 -13.66 3.07
N ILE A 158 8.36 -12.35 3.25
CA ILE A 158 8.24 -11.70 4.55
C ILE A 158 7.00 -10.80 4.53
N ASP A 159 6.05 -11.05 5.42
CA ASP A 159 4.91 -10.15 5.65
C ASP A 159 5.28 -9.17 6.77
N ALA A 160 5.11 -7.89 6.49
CA ALA A 160 5.40 -6.79 7.40
C ALA A 160 4.18 -5.90 7.57
N THR A 161 3.97 -5.41 8.80
CA THR A 161 2.99 -4.36 9.09
C THR A 161 3.69 -3.15 9.65
N ILE A 162 3.38 -1.96 9.11
CA ILE A 162 3.86 -0.67 9.63
C ILE A 162 2.67 0.10 10.16
N GLU A 163 2.80 0.58 11.40
CA GLU A 163 1.84 1.40 12.11
C GLU A 163 2.50 2.70 12.55
N ASP A 164 1.85 3.83 12.26
CA ASP A 164 2.32 5.13 12.74
C ASP A 164 2.10 5.27 14.25
N SER A 165 3.12 5.73 14.94
CA SER A 165 3.10 5.93 16.39
C SER A 165 3.47 7.37 16.81
N GLY A 166 3.52 8.31 15.85
CA GLY A 166 3.91 9.70 16.02
C GLY A 166 4.66 10.24 14.80
N GLN A 167 5.07 11.49 14.83
CA GLN A 167 5.64 12.18 13.66
C GLN A 167 6.89 11.52 13.05
N LEU A 168 7.73 10.85 13.85
CA LEU A 168 8.98 10.24 13.36
C LEU A 168 9.14 8.77 13.77
N VAL A 169 8.25 8.27 14.64
CA VAL A 169 8.37 6.93 15.19
C VAL A 169 7.23 6.07 14.71
N GLN A 170 7.57 4.97 14.11
CA GLN A 170 6.66 3.94 13.62
C GLN A 170 6.88 2.63 14.39
N ARG A 171 5.99 1.70 14.20
CA ARG A 171 6.15 0.32 14.65
C ARG A 171 6.18 -0.59 13.42
N ILE A 172 7.15 -1.47 13.38
CA ILE A 172 7.21 -2.53 12.38
C ILE A 172 6.98 -3.88 13.04
N THR A 173 6.03 -4.65 12.51
CA THR A 173 5.77 -6.02 12.94
C THR A 173 6.20 -6.96 11.84
N VAL A 174 7.19 -7.82 12.13
CA VAL A 174 7.75 -8.82 11.23
C VAL A 174 7.99 -10.11 12.02
N GLY A 175 7.67 -11.27 11.43
CA GLY A 175 7.82 -12.57 12.10
C GLY A 175 7.08 -12.64 13.45
N GLY A 176 5.95 -11.96 13.59
CA GLY A 176 5.15 -11.90 14.82
C GLY A 176 5.76 -11.05 15.96
N LYS A 177 6.84 -10.32 15.70
CA LYS A 177 7.49 -9.43 16.69
C LYS A 177 7.33 -7.97 16.27
N THR A 178 6.78 -7.16 17.16
CA THR A 178 6.65 -5.72 16.97
C THR A 178 7.88 -4.99 17.51
N ARG A 179 8.48 -4.11 16.70
CA ARG A 179 9.67 -3.32 17.04
C ARG A 179 9.43 -1.84 16.77
N ARG A 180 10.16 -1.01 17.47
CA ARG A 180 10.20 0.42 17.17
C ARG A 180 11.03 0.66 15.92
N LEU A 181 10.46 1.41 14.97
CA LEU A 181 11.10 1.81 13.73
C LEU A 181 11.22 3.32 13.68
N LEU A 182 12.40 3.81 13.29
CA LEU A 182 12.60 5.16 12.79
C LEU A 182 13.22 5.03 11.40
N SER A 183 12.60 5.61 10.40
CA SER A 183 13.06 5.57 9.02
C SER A 183 13.14 6.98 8.45
N LEU A 184 14.27 7.32 7.89
CA LEU A 184 14.52 8.58 7.20
C LEU A 184 15.25 8.28 5.90
N ILE A 185 14.93 9.05 4.86
CA ILE A 185 15.59 8.95 3.56
C ILE A 185 16.40 10.21 3.35
N GLU A 186 17.67 10.05 3.05
CA GLU A 186 18.57 11.16 2.80
C GLU A 186 19.50 10.83 1.63
N SER A 187 19.41 11.62 0.57
CA SER A 187 20.31 11.50 -0.61
C SER A 187 20.48 10.06 -1.13
N GLY A 188 19.37 9.29 -1.25
CA GLY A 188 19.40 7.90 -1.72
C GLY A 188 19.90 6.89 -0.68
N THR A 189 19.99 7.29 0.59
CA THR A 189 20.33 6.40 1.70
C THR A 189 19.19 6.36 2.71
N HIS A 190 18.74 5.17 3.06
CA HIS A 190 17.80 4.94 4.15
C HIS A 190 18.54 4.83 5.47
N LEU A 191 18.26 5.75 6.37
CA LEU A 191 18.69 5.69 7.76
C LEU A 191 17.56 5.00 8.54
N VAL A 192 17.78 3.74 8.89
CA VAL A 192 16.78 2.91 9.59
C VAL A 192 17.28 2.60 10.99
N GLU A 193 16.50 2.94 12.03
CA GLU A 193 16.81 2.54 13.41
C GLU A 193 15.73 1.54 13.87
N ILE A 194 16.17 0.34 14.24
CA ILE A 194 15.31 -0.72 14.78
C ILE A 194 15.63 -0.90 16.28
N ASP A 195 14.65 -0.64 17.16
CA ASP A 195 14.83 -0.73 18.61
C ASP A 195 16.09 0.00 19.14
N GLY A 196 16.46 1.11 18.50
CA GLY A 196 17.64 1.90 18.88
C GLY A 196 18.90 1.55 18.13
N VAL A 197 18.92 0.51 17.29
CA VAL A 197 20.09 0.09 16.48
C VAL A 197 20.01 0.73 15.10
N PRO A 198 20.95 1.61 14.73
CA PRO A 198 20.95 2.28 13.44
C PRO A 198 21.55 1.42 12.34
N HIS A 199 20.94 1.49 11.15
CA HIS A 199 21.39 0.87 9.92
C HIS A 199 21.39 1.92 8.81
N ARG A 200 22.41 1.87 7.95
CA ARG A 200 22.50 2.70 6.75
C ARG A 200 22.40 1.77 5.54
N ILE A 201 21.37 1.98 4.74
CA ILE A 201 21.05 1.13 3.59
C ILE A 201 20.94 2.05 2.38
N GLY A 202 21.87 1.91 1.43
CA GLY A 202 21.88 2.69 0.20
C GLY A 202 20.90 2.12 -0.82
N HIS A 203 20.41 2.96 -1.73
CA HIS A 203 19.79 2.48 -2.95
C HIS A 203 20.87 1.91 -3.87
N ASP A 204 20.61 0.74 -4.45
CA ASP A 204 21.43 0.16 -5.52
C ASP A 204 20.73 0.39 -6.87
N GLU A 205 20.59 1.67 -7.23
CA GLU A 205 19.96 2.08 -8.50
C GLU A 205 20.87 1.90 -9.71
N GLY A 206 21.93 1.10 -9.59
CA GLY A 206 22.94 1.00 -10.66
C GLY A 206 23.54 2.36 -11.01
N GLY A 207 23.55 3.31 -10.05
CA GLY A 207 24.08 4.66 -10.23
C GLY A 207 23.15 5.63 -10.97
N VAL A 208 21.88 5.34 -11.16
CA VAL A 208 20.95 6.27 -11.86
C VAL A 208 20.61 7.47 -10.99
N ILE A 209 21.05 8.65 -11.40
CA ILE A 209 20.73 9.94 -10.77
C ILE A 209 19.45 10.48 -11.38
N ARG A 210 18.46 10.83 -10.55
CA ARG A 210 17.13 11.25 -10.98
C ARG A 210 16.82 12.70 -10.61
N ALA A 211 15.85 13.30 -11.33
CA ALA A 211 15.33 14.63 -11.02
C ALA A 211 14.49 14.59 -9.73
N PRO A 212 14.79 15.40 -8.71
CA PRO A 212 14.06 15.42 -7.43
C PRO A 212 12.66 16.02 -7.54
N SER A 213 12.42 16.85 -8.55
CA SER A 213 11.14 17.54 -8.80
C SER A 213 10.96 17.80 -10.30
N PRO A 214 9.72 18.11 -10.77
CA PRO A 214 9.50 18.57 -12.13
C PRO A 214 10.33 19.84 -12.37
N SER A 215 11.19 19.82 -13.37
CA SER A 215 12.16 20.89 -13.60
C SER A 215 12.62 20.96 -15.05
N VAL A 216 13.28 22.05 -15.42
CA VAL A 216 14.00 22.18 -16.68
C VAL A 216 15.48 21.95 -16.39
N VAL A 217 16.13 21.07 -17.16
CA VAL A 217 17.58 20.87 -17.07
C VAL A 217 18.29 22.09 -17.68
N VAL A 218 18.95 22.88 -16.85
CA VAL A 218 19.61 24.13 -17.28
C VAL A 218 21.00 23.85 -17.84
N GLY A 219 21.69 22.84 -17.31
CA GLY A 219 23.02 22.47 -17.79
C GLY A 219 23.53 21.21 -17.13
N ILE A 220 24.42 20.49 -17.82
CA ILE A 220 25.08 19.27 -17.36
C ILE A 220 26.59 19.49 -17.44
N PRO A 221 27.25 19.88 -16.32
CA PRO A 221 28.66 20.27 -16.32
C PRO A 221 29.64 19.10 -16.42
N VAL A 222 29.16 17.87 -16.48
CA VAL A 222 29.98 16.65 -16.58
C VAL A 222 29.81 15.99 -17.94
N ALA A 223 30.82 15.22 -18.37
CA ALA A 223 30.80 14.43 -19.61
C ALA A 223 30.87 12.92 -19.29
N GLU A 224 30.43 12.09 -20.25
CA GLU A 224 30.59 10.64 -20.14
C GLU A 224 32.07 10.27 -20.03
N GLY A 225 32.43 9.45 -19.05
CA GLY A 225 33.76 9.09 -18.70
C GLY A 225 34.42 9.97 -17.61
N ASP A 226 33.77 11.08 -17.21
CA ASP A 226 34.30 11.93 -16.14
C ASP A 226 34.23 11.22 -14.78
N ARG A 227 35.27 11.39 -13.99
CA ARG A 227 35.31 10.98 -12.59
C ARG A 227 34.75 12.07 -11.72
N VAL A 228 33.81 11.72 -10.83
CA VAL A 228 33.16 12.65 -9.88
C VAL A 228 33.35 12.16 -8.45
N GLU A 229 33.46 13.10 -7.53
CA GLU A 229 33.45 12.82 -6.09
C GLU A 229 32.07 13.05 -5.51
N ARG A 230 31.81 12.50 -4.31
CA ARG A 230 30.55 12.76 -3.59
C ARG A 230 30.36 14.26 -3.35
N GLY A 231 29.20 14.79 -3.77
CA GLY A 231 28.88 16.20 -3.65
C GLY A 231 29.15 17.03 -4.92
N ASP A 232 29.85 16.47 -5.91
CA ASP A 232 30.10 17.17 -7.17
C ASP A 232 28.79 17.44 -7.92
N ARG A 233 28.73 18.62 -8.57
CA ARG A 233 27.56 19.05 -9.33
C ARG A 233 27.46 18.26 -10.63
N LEU A 234 26.36 17.48 -10.78
CA LEU A 234 26.09 16.66 -11.96
C LEU A 234 25.17 17.35 -12.96
N ALA A 235 24.14 18.02 -12.50
CA ALA A 235 23.20 18.74 -13.33
C ALA A 235 22.69 20.02 -12.63
N GLY A 236 22.44 21.06 -13.38
CA GLY A 236 21.68 22.23 -12.97
C GLY A 236 20.21 22.04 -13.38
N ILE A 237 19.29 22.26 -12.47
CA ILE A 237 17.86 22.16 -12.72
C ILE A 237 17.17 23.44 -12.24
N GLU A 238 16.14 23.89 -12.98
CA GLU A 238 15.29 25.01 -12.63
C GLU A 238 13.86 24.53 -12.38
N ALA A 239 13.35 24.80 -11.18
CA ALA A 239 11.98 24.52 -10.80
C ALA A 239 11.36 25.78 -10.19
N MET A 240 10.21 26.21 -10.67
CA MET A 240 9.46 27.36 -10.14
C MET A 240 10.34 28.65 -10.00
N GLU A 241 11.08 29.00 -11.05
CA GLU A 241 11.99 30.18 -11.10
C GLU A 241 13.16 30.13 -10.08
N ARG A 242 13.48 28.94 -9.57
CA ARG A 242 14.64 28.71 -8.70
C ARG A 242 15.58 27.73 -9.34
N GLU A 243 16.83 28.13 -9.49
CA GLU A 243 17.90 27.22 -9.87
C GLU A 243 18.37 26.41 -8.66
N SER A 244 18.49 25.12 -8.85
CA SER A 244 19.11 24.18 -7.92
C SER A 244 20.06 23.25 -8.67
N HIS A 245 20.82 22.45 -7.97
CA HIS A 245 21.72 21.49 -8.60
C HIS A 245 21.50 20.08 -8.03
N VAL A 246 21.71 19.10 -8.88
CA VAL A 246 21.74 17.70 -8.51
C VAL A 246 23.22 17.32 -8.33
N ALA A 247 23.56 16.83 -7.13
CA ALA A 247 24.92 16.47 -6.76
C ALA A 247 25.13 14.95 -6.82
N ALA A 248 26.37 14.52 -6.99
CA ALA A 248 26.77 13.12 -6.94
C ALA A 248 26.59 12.56 -5.52
N PRO A 249 25.81 11.48 -5.32
CA PRO A 249 25.59 10.89 -4.01
C PRO A 249 26.81 10.05 -3.52
N PHE A 250 27.69 9.65 -4.42
CA PHE A 250 28.92 8.87 -4.18
C PHE A 250 29.98 9.20 -5.22
N ALA A 251 31.22 8.79 -4.97
CA ALA A 251 32.30 8.90 -5.93
C ALA A 251 32.18 7.83 -7.02
N GLY A 252 32.29 8.21 -8.29
CA GLY A 252 32.14 7.29 -9.41
C GLY A 252 32.54 7.90 -10.74
N THR A 253 32.30 7.12 -11.81
CA THR A 253 32.52 7.58 -13.19
C THR A 253 31.18 7.78 -13.89
N VAL A 254 31.00 8.86 -14.62
CA VAL A 254 29.80 9.13 -15.43
C VAL A 254 29.74 8.10 -16.56
N ARG A 255 28.81 7.15 -16.49
CA ARG A 255 28.64 6.10 -17.50
C ARG A 255 27.82 6.60 -18.70
N GLU A 256 26.74 7.33 -18.43
CA GLU A 256 25.81 7.78 -19.46
C GLU A 256 25.09 9.04 -19.01
N ILE A 257 24.89 9.97 -19.92
CA ILE A 257 24.06 11.18 -19.73
C ILE A 257 22.74 10.98 -20.45
N VAL A 258 21.67 10.71 -19.68
CA VAL A 258 20.33 10.39 -20.20
C VAL A 258 19.54 11.66 -20.54
N ALA A 259 19.64 12.68 -19.69
CA ALA A 259 18.93 13.95 -19.87
C ALA A 259 19.66 14.87 -20.87
N ARG A 260 18.91 15.76 -21.48
CA ARG A 260 19.45 16.81 -22.36
C ARG A 260 19.21 18.18 -21.78
N GLU A 261 20.14 19.10 -21.98
CA GLU A 261 19.98 20.50 -21.61
C GLU A 261 18.74 21.12 -22.27
N ASN A 262 18.12 22.05 -21.58
CA ASN A 262 16.89 22.75 -22.00
C ASN A 262 15.69 21.80 -22.23
N THR A 263 15.67 20.62 -21.63
CA THR A 263 14.52 19.72 -21.65
C THR A 263 13.77 19.75 -20.31
N GLN A 264 12.46 19.71 -20.38
CA GLN A 264 11.62 19.53 -19.20
C GLN A 264 11.60 18.06 -18.77
N VAL A 265 11.89 17.82 -17.49
CA VAL A 265 11.90 16.49 -16.89
C VAL A 265 10.87 16.43 -15.76
N GLY A 266 10.20 15.30 -15.63
CA GLY A 266 9.29 15.04 -14.49
C GLY A 266 10.07 14.56 -13.27
N THR A 267 9.41 14.59 -12.10
CA THR A 267 9.96 13.98 -10.88
C THR A 267 10.39 12.53 -11.15
N GLY A 268 11.58 12.15 -10.68
CA GLY A 268 12.11 10.80 -10.84
C GLY A 268 12.61 10.46 -12.25
N ALA A 269 12.62 11.42 -13.20
CA ALA A 269 13.20 11.18 -14.51
C ALA A 269 14.73 10.96 -14.41
N PRO A 270 15.30 9.95 -15.10
CA PRO A 270 16.73 9.70 -15.09
C PRO A 270 17.48 10.87 -15.75
N LEU A 271 18.52 11.36 -15.10
CA LEU A 271 19.37 12.43 -15.59
C LEU A 271 20.71 11.90 -16.07
N ILE A 272 21.40 11.17 -15.21
CA ILE A 272 22.78 10.68 -15.40
C ILE A 272 22.88 9.29 -14.78
N ILE A 273 23.70 8.43 -15.36
CA ILE A 273 24.05 7.14 -14.78
C ILE A 273 25.52 7.19 -14.35
N LEU A 274 25.77 7.03 -13.04
CA LEU A 274 27.12 6.92 -12.47
C LEU A 274 27.47 5.47 -12.22
N GLU A 275 28.68 5.07 -12.57
CA GLU A 275 29.26 3.80 -12.15
C GLU A 275 30.08 4.04 -10.88
N PRO A 276 29.71 3.43 -9.73
CA PRO A 276 30.42 3.67 -8.48
C PRO A 276 31.90 3.28 -8.56
N GLU A 277 32.81 4.13 -8.09
CA GLU A 277 34.22 3.78 -7.94
C GLU A 277 34.47 3.04 -6.64
N GLY A 278 34.89 1.79 -6.77
CA GLY A 278 35.42 0.98 -5.69
C GLY A 278 34.37 0.25 -4.87
N ASP A 279 34.71 -0.95 -4.50
CA ASP A 279 34.17 -1.62 -3.31
C ASP A 279 34.48 -0.74 -2.11
N THR A 280 33.59 0.20 -1.78
CA THR A 280 33.75 1.02 -0.60
C THR A 280 33.52 0.16 0.64
N ILE A 281 34.70 -0.27 1.17
CA ILE A 281 34.90 -0.33 2.61
C ILE A 281 33.68 -0.72 3.43
N ASP A 282 33.42 -2.02 3.44
CA ASP A 282 33.22 -2.74 4.70
C ASP A 282 33.53 -4.22 4.43
N ALA A 283 34.55 -4.71 5.16
CA ALA A 283 34.98 -6.09 5.06
C ALA A 283 33.82 -7.04 5.07
N ASP A 284 33.87 -8.03 4.21
CA ASP A 284 33.20 -9.32 4.16
C ASP A 284 32.39 -9.67 5.45
N VAL A 285 31.35 -8.91 5.72
CA VAL A 285 30.33 -9.27 6.70
C VAL A 285 29.26 -10.01 5.92
N GLY A 286 29.16 -11.30 6.12
CA GLY A 286 28.32 -12.24 5.37
C GLY A 286 26.93 -11.72 5.06
N SER A 287 26.33 -12.22 3.98
CA SER A 287 24.95 -11.91 3.55
C SER A 287 23.98 -12.06 4.73
N VAL A 288 23.04 -11.11 4.84
CA VAL A 288 21.99 -11.15 5.87
C VAL A 288 21.05 -12.32 5.60
N VAL A 289 20.74 -13.09 6.64
CA VAL A 289 19.85 -14.25 6.56
C VAL A 289 18.45 -13.85 7.02
N PHE A 290 17.43 -14.12 6.20
CA PHE A 290 16.04 -13.72 6.45
C PHE A 290 15.16 -14.84 7.03
N ASP A 291 15.67 -16.06 7.18
CA ASP A 291 14.88 -17.24 7.63
C ASP A 291 14.19 -17.02 8.99
N GLY A 292 14.81 -16.22 9.87
CA GLY A 292 14.26 -15.93 11.21
C GLY A 292 13.01 -15.05 11.22
N ILE A 293 12.72 -14.37 10.10
CA ILE A 293 11.57 -13.49 9.91
C ILE A 293 10.67 -13.92 8.76
N ALA A 294 10.95 -15.06 8.16
CA ALA A 294 10.17 -15.63 7.07
C ALA A 294 8.70 -15.86 7.50
N THR A 295 7.80 -15.58 6.59
CA THR A 295 6.37 -15.80 6.84
C THR A 295 6.05 -17.29 6.74
N SER A 296 5.81 -17.94 7.87
CA SER A 296 5.41 -19.35 7.94
C SER A 296 3.88 -19.55 7.88
N ASN A 297 3.18 -18.81 7.01
CA ASN A 297 1.73 -18.65 7.11
C ASN A 297 0.91 -19.41 6.08
N ALA A 298 1.33 -20.60 5.64
CA ALA A 298 0.49 -21.45 4.80
C ALA A 298 -0.89 -21.74 5.46
N ALA A 299 -0.93 -21.94 6.78
CA ALA A 299 -2.17 -22.21 7.52
C ALA A 299 -3.06 -20.98 7.70
N ALA A 300 -2.49 -19.76 7.86
CA ALA A 300 -3.28 -18.52 7.98
C ALA A 300 -3.81 -18.07 6.62
N LEU A 301 -3.01 -18.20 5.57
CA LEU A 301 -3.44 -17.94 4.18
C LEU A 301 -4.50 -18.94 3.71
N ALA A 302 -4.62 -20.09 4.37
CA ALA A 302 -5.63 -21.09 4.07
C ALA A 302 -7.03 -20.72 4.60
N ARG A 303 -7.19 -19.75 5.51
CA ARG A 303 -8.50 -19.35 6.03
C ARG A 303 -9.29 -18.59 4.96
N CYS A 304 -10.56 -18.96 4.81
CA CYS A 304 -11.43 -18.35 3.82
C CYS A 304 -11.54 -16.82 3.99
N GLU A 305 -11.75 -16.34 5.21
CA GLU A 305 -11.89 -14.90 5.48
C GLU A 305 -10.69 -14.10 4.99
N VAL A 306 -9.47 -14.61 5.20
CA VAL A 306 -8.23 -13.97 4.70
C VAL A 306 -8.18 -13.92 3.17
N GLN A 307 -8.66 -14.97 2.50
CA GLN A 307 -8.71 -14.99 1.03
C GLN A 307 -9.75 -13.99 0.48
N LEU A 308 -10.91 -13.90 1.10
CA LEU A 308 -11.93 -12.91 0.73
C LEU A 308 -11.45 -11.46 0.99
N GLU A 309 -10.75 -11.21 2.11
CA GLU A 309 -10.11 -9.92 2.35
C GLU A 309 -9.02 -9.58 1.30
N ARG A 310 -8.28 -10.58 0.82
CA ARG A 310 -7.32 -10.38 -0.28
C ARG A 310 -8.02 -10.02 -1.58
N ILE A 311 -9.21 -10.59 -1.85
CA ILE A 311 -10.03 -10.20 -3.01
C ILE A 311 -10.46 -8.74 -2.87
N ALA A 312 -10.96 -8.33 -1.70
CA ALA A 312 -11.31 -6.93 -1.46
C ALA A 312 -10.09 -6.00 -1.66
N SER A 313 -8.92 -6.39 -1.14
CA SER A 313 -7.67 -5.62 -1.32
C SER A 313 -7.26 -5.53 -2.80
N LEU A 314 -7.41 -6.62 -3.57
CA LEU A 314 -7.14 -6.62 -5.01
C LEU A 314 -8.05 -5.63 -5.74
N LEU A 315 -9.35 -5.65 -5.45
CA LEU A 315 -10.33 -4.73 -6.04
C LEU A 315 -10.06 -3.27 -5.65
N LEU A 316 -9.52 -3.02 -4.46
CA LEU A 316 -9.08 -1.70 -4.02
C LEU A 316 -7.75 -1.24 -4.66
N GLY A 317 -7.17 -2.00 -5.59
CA GLY A 317 -5.96 -1.64 -6.31
C GLY A 317 -4.67 -1.81 -5.50
N TYR A 318 -4.70 -2.61 -4.42
CA TYR A 318 -3.48 -3.04 -3.74
C TYR A 318 -2.70 -4.09 -4.57
N ASP A 319 -1.44 -4.30 -4.22
CA ASP A 319 -0.53 -5.14 -4.99
C ASP A 319 -0.68 -6.63 -4.65
N VAL A 320 -1.90 -7.10 -4.76
CA VAL A 320 -2.24 -8.53 -4.62
C VAL A 320 -2.14 -9.21 -5.98
N ASP A 321 -1.56 -10.40 -6.01
CA ASP A 321 -1.42 -11.17 -7.24
C ASP A 321 -2.78 -11.78 -7.67
N PRO A 322 -3.36 -11.34 -8.80
CA PRO A 322 -4.64 -11.83 -9.27
C PRO A 322 -4.58 -13.30 -9.71
N VAL A 323 -3.43 -13.76 -10.21
CA VAL A 323 -3.28 -15.14 -10.70
C VAL A 323 -3.37 -16.13 -9.53
N ALA A 324 -2.73 -15.77 -8.40
CA ALA A 324 -2.78 -16.59 -7.19
C ALA A 324 -4.21 -16.71 -6.63
N ILE A 325 -5.02 -15.65 -6.74
CA ILE A 325 -6.43 -15.66 -6.30
C ILE A 325 -7.28 -16.46 -7.29
N THR A 326 -7.18 -16.18 -8.59
CA THR A 326 -8.00 -16.83 -9.62
C THR A 326 -7.78 -18.34 -9.65
N GLY A 327 -6.53 -18.80 -9.47
CA GLY A 327 -6.19 -20.22 -9.41
C GLY A 327 -6.80 -20.96 -8.23
N SER A 328 -7.14 -20.28 -7.13
CA SER A 328 -7.71 -20.84 -5.91
C SER A 328 -9.20 -20.57 -5.72
N MET A 329 -9.87 -19.86 -6.62
CA MET A 329 -11.26 -19.42 -6.44
C MET A 329 -12.24 -20.57 -6.22
N GLY A 330 -12.09 -21.69 -6.95
CA GLY A 330 -12.96 -22.86 -6.77
C GLY A 330 -12.83 -23.49 -5.38
N GLU A 331 -11.60 -23.58 -4.84
CA GLU A 331 -11.35 -24.05 -3.49
C GLU A 331 -11.84 -23.05 -2.44
N ILE A 332 -11.64 -21.75 -2.66
CA ILE A 332 -12.11 -20.69 -1.77
C ILE A 332 -13.64 -20.77 -1.66
N ALA A 333 -14.36 -20.85 -2.77
CA ALA A 333 -15.82 -20.89 -2.79
C ALA A 333 -16.38 -22.09 -2.00
N SER A 334 -15.82 -23.29 -2.19
CA SER A 334 -16.23 -24.51 -1.50
C SER A 334 -15.90 -24.47 0.01
N ARG A 335 -14.73 -23.98 0.38
CA ARG A 335 -14.28 -23.93 1.79
C ARG A 335 -14.98 -22.84 2.59
N CYS A 336 -15.35 -21.73 1.97
CA CYS A 336 -15.99 -20.64 2.66
C CYS A 336 -17.35 -21.00 3.24
N THR A 337 -18.10 -21.86 2.57
CA THR A 337 -19.36 -22.41 3.10
C THR A 337 -19.19 -23.31 4.30
N GLU A 338 -18.02 -23.93 4.45
CA GLU A 338 -17.70 -24.80 5.59
C GLU A 338 -17.10 -24.03 6.78
N GLU A 339 -16.26 -23.01 6.51
CA GLU A 339 -15.50 -22.28 7.54
C GLU A 339 -16.26 -21.08 8.13
N LEU A 340 -17.14 -20.42 7.36
CA LEU A 340 -17.85 -19.23 7.78
C LEU A 340 -19.35 -19.47 7.96
N SER A 341 -19.95 -18.73 8.89
CA SER A 341 -21.41 -18.67 8.97
C SER A 341 -21.99 -18.01 7.73
N PRO A 342 -23.19 -18.42 7.27
CA PRO A 342 -23.82 -17.84 6.08
C PRO A 342 -23.93 -16.31 6.16
N ALA A 343 -24.26 -15.76 7.32
CA ALA A 343 -24.36 -14.31 7.52
C ALA A 343 -22.99 -13.59 7.37
N ARG A 344 -21.92 -14.16 7.91
CA ARG A 344 -20.58 -13.58 7.80
C ARG A 344 -20.06 -13.64 6.36
N LEU A 345 -20.29 -14.75 5.68
CA LEU A 345 -19.91 -14.89 4.27
C LEU A 345 -20.65 -13.88 3.40
N GLN A 346 -21.96 -13.71 3.64
CA GLN A 346 -22.78 -12.71 2.94
C GLN A 346 -22.26 -11.28 3.17
N GLU A 347 -21.96 -10.91 4.40
CA GLU A 347 -21.41 -9.58 4.75
C GLU A 347 -20.13 -9.27 3.97
N ILE A 348 -19.19 -10.21 3.95
CA ILE A 348 -17.92 -10.01 3.24
C ILE A 348 -18.12 -9.94 1.73
N GLU A 349 -18.97 -10.78 1.16
CA GLU A 349 -19.25 -10.78 -0.28
C GLU A 349 -20.00 -9.51 -0.72
N SER A 350 -21.00 -9.06 0.07
CA SER A 350 -21.70 -7.81 -0.20
C SER A 350 -20.71 -6.65 -0.24
N ARG A 351 -19.79 -6.58 0.71
CA ARG A 351 -18.70 -5.59 0.71
C ARG A 351 -17.80 -5.69 -0.53
N ILE A 352 -17.48 -6.89 -1.00
CA ILE A 352 -16.69 -7.09 -2.23
C ILE A 352 -17.44 -6.53 -3.44
N PHE A 353 -18.74 -6.81 -3.55
CA PHE A 353 -19.58 -6.31 -4.62
C PHE A 353 -19.78 -4.78 -4.54
N GLU A 354 -19.94 -4.21 -3.34
CA GLU A 354 -20.01 -2.77 -3.12
C GLU A 354 -18.73 -2.07 -3.62
N ILE A 355 -17.55 -2.55 -3.22
CA ILE A 355 -16.26 -2.02 -3.70
C ILE A 355 -16.20 -2.04 -5.23
N PHE A 356 -16.58 -3.17 -5.85
CA PHE A 356 -16.57 -3.30 -7.29
C PHE A 356 -17.51 -2.29 -7.97
N VAL A 357 -18.76 -2.22 -7.51
CA VAL A 357 -19.77 -1.32 -8.06
C VAL A 357 -19.37 0.15 -7.90
N ASP A 358 -18.90 0.52 -6.72
CA ASP A 358 -18.51 1.91 -6.43
C ASP A 358 -17.37 2.36 -7.32
N ILE A 359 -16.33 1.53 -7.51
CA ILE A 359 -15.22 1.88 -8.39
C ILE A 359 -15.67 1.95 -9.86
N VAL A 360 -16.43 0.95 -10.34
CA VAL A 360 -16.89 0.92 -11.74
C VAL A 360 -17.78 2.12 -12.06
N SER A 361 -18.61 2.54 -11.12
CA SER A 361 -19.53 3.67 -11.29
C SER A 361 -18.81 5.00 -11.49
N LEU A 362 -17.71 5.25 -10.80
CA LEU A 362 -16.90 6.47 -10.97
C LEU A 362 -16.33 6.63 -12.39
N PHE A 363 -16.10 5.52 -13.10
CA PHE A 363 -15.53 5.52 -14.45
C PHE A 363 -16.55 5.29 -15.55
N ARG A 364 -17.84 5.49 -15.27
CA ARG A 364 -18.89 5.36 -16.25
C ARG A 364 -18.78 6.49 -17.29
N ARG A 365 -18.86 6.12 -18.56
CA ARG A 365 -18.70 7.04 -19.70
C ARG A 365 -20.04 7.53 -20.28
N VAL A 366 -21.12 6.85 -19.95
CA VAL A 366 -22.46 7.19 -20.46
C VAL A 366 -23.22 7.92 -19.37
N PRO A 367 -23.75 9.15 -19.62
CA PRO A 367 -24.61 9.86 -18.66
C PRO A 367 -25.88 9.05 -18.37
N THR A 368 -26.37 9.09 -17.13
CA THR A 368 -27.67 8.51 -16.76
C THR A 368 -28.81 9.51 -16.91
N GLU A 369 -30.05 8.99 -16.92
CA GLU A 369 -31.25 9.84 -16.81
C GLU A 369 -31.30 10.56 -15.46
N ASP A 370 -30.65 10.02 -14.44
CA ASP A 370 -30.51 10.63 -13.11
C ASP A 370 -29.52 11.79 -13.07
N ASP A 371 -28.64 11.91 -14.06
CA ASP A 371 -27.72 13.05 -14.24
C ASP A 371 -28.45 14.28 -14.82
N VAL A 372 -29.78 14.27 -14.91
CA VAL A 372 -30.65 15.26 -15.56
C VAL A 372 -30.88 16.51 -14.68
N GLY A 373 -29.91 16.96 -13.93
CA GLY A 373 -30.02 18.24 -13.20
C GLY A 373 -29.30 19.43 -13.84
N ASP A 374 -28.42 19.19 -14.83
CA ASP A 374 -27.57 20.23 -15.39
C ASP A 374 -27.64 20.30 -16.92
N VAL A 375 -27.47 21.51 -17.43
CA VAL A 375 -27.57 21.87 -18.87
C VAL A 375 -26.49 21.18 -19.72
N THR A 376 -25.48 20.59 -19.08
CA THR A 376 -24.39 19.81 -19.70
C THR A 376 -24.39 18.39 -19.15
N ARG A 377 -24.89 17.45 -19.96
CA ARG A 377 -24.83 15.99 -19.64
C ARG A 377 -23.37 15.53 -19.62
N ARG A 378 -22.74 15.49 -18.45
CA ARG A 378 -21.40 14.91 -18.24
C ARG A 378 -21.52 13.51 -17.62
N SER A 379 -20.60 12.64 -17.96
CA SER A 379 -20.48 11.30 -17.36
C SER A 379 -19.77 11.34 -16.01
N SER A 380 -19.97 10.32 -15.17
CA SER A 380 -19.24 10.20 -13.87
C SER A 380 -17.73 10.28 -14.07
N GLN A 381 -17.20 9.70 -15.15
CA GLN A 381 -15.77 9.79 -15.49
C GLN A 381 -15.31 11.23 -15.76
N GLU A 382 -16.14 12.04 -16.43
CA GLU A 382 -15.81 13.45 -16.69
C GLU A 382 -15.83 14.27 -15.40
N TYR A 383 -16.78 14.01 -14.49
CA TYR A 383 -16.81 14.63 -13.17
C TYR A 383 -15.58 14.22 -12.34
N LEU A 384 -15.21 12.93 -12.34
CA LEU A 384 -14.00 12.46 -11.66
C LEU A 384 -12.74 13.15 -12.19
N TYR A 385 -12.60 13.27 -13.50
CA TYR A 385 -11.44 13.95 -14.10
C TYR A 385 -11.42 15.44 -13.81
N SER A 386 -12.59 16.08 -13.73
CA SER A 386 -12.71 17.48 -13.31
C SER A 386 -12.26 17.65 -11.85
N TYR A 387 -12.69 16.77 -10.97
CA TYR A 387 -12.29 16.73 -9.56
C TYR A 387 -10.78 16.48 -9.39
N LEU A 388 -10.21 15.53 -10.12
CA LEU A 388 -8.77 15.24 -10.08
C LEU A 388 -7.92 16.43 -10.55
N LYS A 389 -8.45 17.25 -11.46
CA LYS A 389 -7.77 18.45 -11.95
C LYS A 389 -7.80 19.58 -10.93
N ASP A 390 -8.90 19.78 -10.25
CA ASP A 390 -9.08 20.83 -9.25
C ASP A 390 -10.03 20.35 -8.14
N PRO A 391 -9.50 19.78 -7.05
CA PRO A 391 -10.31 19.29 -5.93
C PRO A 391 -11.09 20.39 -5.20
N THR A 392 -10.77 21.68 -5.43
CA THR A 392 -11.48 22.80 -4.78
C THR A 392 -12.82 23.12 -5.45
N THR A 393 -13.09 22.56 -6.64
CA THR A 393 -14.33 22.79 -7.41
C THR A 393 -15.48 21.86 -7.02
N THR A 394 -15.46 21.28 -5.83
CA THR A 394 -16.52 20.38 -5.31
C THR A 394 -17.93 20.99 -5.38
N ASP A 395 -18.07 22.28 -5.14
CA ASP A 395 -19.35 22.98 -5.19
C ASP A 395 -20.00 23.01 -6.60
N ALA A 396 -19.21 22.73 -7.64
CA ALA A 396 -19.69 22.66 -9.03
C ALA A 396 -20.05 21.22 -9.47
N LEU A 397 -19.84 20.21 -8.60
CA LEU A 397 -20.15 18.81 -8.88
C LEU A 397 -21.57 18.47 -8.42
N PRO A 398 -22.26 17.54 -9.11
CA PRO A 398 -23.55 17.05 -8.63
C PRO A 398 -23.42 16.38 -7.26
N GLU A 399 -24.35 16.67 -6.34
CA GLU A 399 -24.38 16.12 -4.98
C GLU A 399 -24.29 14.59 -4.98
N ARG A 400 -25.05 13.92 -5.86
CA ARG A 400 -25.00 12.46 -6.01
C ARG A 400 -23.62 11.94 -6.39
N PHE A 401 -22.87 12.66 -7.23
CA PHE A 401 -21.51 12.26 -7.59
C PHE A 401 -20.57 12.42 -6.41
N THR A 402 -20.71 13.50 -5.66
CA THR A 402 -19.87 13.77 -4.47
C THR A 402 -20.13 12.72 -3.39
N GLU A 403 -21.39 12.41 -3.08
CA GLU A 403 -21.76 11.33 -2.14
C GLU A 403 -21.17 9.99 -2.57
N HIS A 404 -21.23 9.68 -3.87
CA HIS A 404 -20.67 8.45 -4.41
C HIS A 404 -19.15 8.40 -4.31
N LEU A 405 -18.48 9.51 -4.59
CA LEU A 405 -17.03 9.63 -4.44
C LEU A 405 -16.60 9.44 -2.98
N GLU A 406 -17.27 10.10 -2.03
CA GLU A 406 -16.97 9.97 -0.60
C GLU A 406 -17.23 8.53 -0.10
N ARG A 407 -18.30 7.87 -0.54
CA ARG A 407 -18.55 6.47 -0.24
C ARG A 407 -17.43 5.57 -0.79
N THR A 408 -16.96 5.84 -2.01
CA THR A 408 -15.83 5.08 -2.58
C THR A 408 -14.54 5.32 -1.81
N LEU A 409 -14.26 6.56 -1.39
CA LEU A 409 -13.10 6.93 -0.58
C LEU A 409 -13.14 6.28 0.81
N ALA A 410 -14.32 6.09 1.39
CA ALA A 410 -14.49 5.43 2.69
C ALA A 410 -13.98 3.97 2.68
N HIS A 411 -13.99 3.26 1.54
CA HIS A 411 -13.37 1.93 1.43
C HIS A 411 -11.86 1.95 1.68
N TYR A 412 -11.22 3.11 1.52
CA TYR A 412 -9.78 3.33 1.77
C TYR A 412 -9.50 3.92 3.17
N GLY A 413 -10.54 4.09 3.99
CA GLY A 413 -10.45 4.72 5.31
C GLY A 413 -10.28 6.23 5.24
N VAL A 414 -10.67 6.86 4.13
CA VAL A 414 -10.68 8.31 3.98
C VAL A 414 -12.02 8.87 4.49
N ASP A 415 -11.93 9.86 5.36
CA ASP A 415 -13.04 10.60 5.96
C ASP A 415 -12.78 12.11 5.89
N ASP A 416 -13.65 12.92 6.50
CA ASP A 416 -13.55 14.38 6.51
C ASP A 416 -12.32 14.91 7.28
N GLU A 417 -11.77 14.12 8.22
CA GLU A 417 -10.60 14.47 9.02
C GLU A 417 -9.28 14.02 8.36
N SER A 418 -9.37 13.24 7.29
CA SER A 418 -8.22 12.68 6.58
C SER A 418 -7.39 13.74 5.88
N SER A 419 -6.06 13.58 5.90
CA SER A 419 -5.14 14.49 5.21
C SER A 419 -5.33 14.45 3.69
N GLU A 420 -4.98 15.54 3.00
CA GLU A 420 -4.98 15.60 1.54
C GLU A 420 -4.09 14.50 0.93
N GLU A 421 -2.97 14.19 1.57
CA GLU A 421 -2.08 13.11 1.12
C GLU A 421 -2.75 11.73 1.16
N HIS A 422 -3.55 11.44 2.20
CA HIS A 422 -4.30 10.20 2.31
C HIS A 422 -5.38 10.10 1.23
N ARG A 423 -6.11 11.19 0.98
CA ARG A 423 -7.11 11.31 -0.08
C ARG A 423 -6.49 11.10 -1.47
N ASP A 424 -5.35 11.71 -1.74
CA ASP A 424 -4.60 11.54 -2.98
C ASP A 424 -4.12 10.09 -3.20
N ALA A 425 -3.65 9.46 -2.14
CA ALA A 425 -3.26 8.05 -2.19
C ALA A 425 -4.44 7.14 -2.52
N ALA A 426 -5.62 7.42 -1.98
CA ALA A 426 -6.85 6.69 -2.28
C ALA A 426 -7.29 6.90 -3.75
N LEU A 427 -7.29 8.14 -4.25
CA LEU A 427 -7.63 8.46 -5.63
C LEU A 427 -6.70 7.76 -6.64
N TYR A 428 -5.39 7.73 -6.35
CA TYR A 428 -4.44 6.98 -7.17
C TYR A 428 -4.76 5.49 -7.19
N ARG A 429 -5.13 4.89 -6.04
CA ARG A 429 -5.52 3.47 -5.96
C ARG A 429 -6.84 3.19 -6.64
N ILE A 430 -7.83 4.06 -6.56
CA ILE A 430 -9.09 3.98 -7.31
C ILE A 430 -8.79 3.91 -8.82
N ALA A 431 -7.92 4.79 -9.32
CA ALA A 431 -7.53 4.79 -10.72
C ALA A 431 -6.74 3.52 -11.11
N THR A 432 -5.83 3.05 -10.25
CA THR A 432 -5.09 1.80 -10.44
C THR A 432 -6.00 0.58 -10.46
N SER A 433 -6.96 0.50 -9.53
CA SER A 433 -7.99 -0.53 -9.50
C SER A 433 -8.77 -0.57 -10.81
N HIS A 434 -9.24 0.59 -11.27
CA HIS A 434 -9.99 0.70 -12.52
C HIS A 434 -9.19 0.18 -13.73
N GLU A 435 -7.90 0.53 -13.83
CA GLU A 435 -7.04 0.06 -14.94
C GLU A 435 -6.83 -1.46 -14.90
N ARG A 436 -6.73 -2.04 -13.69
CA ARG A 436 -6.60 -3.49 -13.48
C ARG A 436 -7.92 -4.25 -13.56
N MET A 437 -9.08 -3.59 -13.54
CA MET A 437 -10.41 -4.19 -13.34
C MET A 437 -10.74 -5.27 -14.38
N THR A 438 -10.37 -5.08 -15.65
CA THR A 438 -10.65 -6.06 -16.71
C THR A 438 -10.05 -7.44 -16.40
N GLY A 439 -8.86 -7.50 -15.77
CA GLY A 439 -8.24 -8.76 -15.33
C GLY A 439 -8.89 -9.39 -14.10
N GLN A 440 -9.79 -8.66 -13.41
CA GLN A 440 -10.40 -9.08 -12.13
C GLN A 440 -11.87 -9.51 -12.28
N ILE A 441 -12.47 -9.28 -13.45
CA ILE A 441 -13.90 -9.60 -13.73
C ILE A 441 -14.22 -11.08 -13.48
N GLY A 442 -13.31 -11.99 -13.80
CA GLY A 442 -13.49 -13.43 -13.55
C GLY A 442 -13.77 -13.77 -12.07
N ILE A 443 -13.19 -13.00 -11.15
CA ILE A 443 -13.41 -13.18 -9.70
C ILE A 443 -14.85 -12.80 -9.34
N ILE A 444 -15.33 -11.67 -9.84
CA ILE A 444 -16.73 -11.20 -9.61
C ILE A 444 -17.72 -12.20 -10.20
N LEU A 445 -17.48 -12.69 -11.41
CA LEU A 445 -18.33 -13.72 -12.03
C LEU A 445 -18.38 -15.00 -11.20
N THR A 446 -17.25 -15.47 -10.66
CA THR A 446 -17.23 -16.67 -9.82
C THR A 446 -18.02 -16.48 -8.51
N LEU A 447 -17.93 -15.30 -7.88
CA LEU A 447 -18.70 -15.01 -6.67
C LEU A 447 -20.20 -14.90 -6.96
N LEU A 448 -20.60 -14.29 -8.08
CA LEU A 448 -22.00 -14.22 -8.52
C LEU A 448 -22.54 -15.62 -8.88
N ASP A 449 -21.76 -16.43 -9.60
CA ASP A 449 -22.15 -17.80 -9.95
C ASP A 449 -22.39 -18.66 -8.69
N ARG A 450 -21.53 -18.51 -7.70
CA ARG A 450 -21.74 -19.16 -6.40
C ARG A 450 -23.06 -18.72 -5.75
N ARG A 451 -23.39 -17.43 -5.79
CA ARG A 451 -24.66 -16.90 -5.26
C ARG A 451 -25.88 -17.39 -6.03
N LEU A 452 -25.74 -17.63 -7.32
CA LEU A 452 -26.80 -18.22 -8.12
C LEU A 452 -27.14 -19.66 -7.67
N HIS A 453 -26.10 -20.44 -7.32
CA HIS A 453 -26.25 -21.85 -6.91
C HIS A 453 -26.54 -22.03 -5.41
N ASP A 454 -26.11 -21.09 -4.57
CA ASP A 454 -26.36 -21.05 -3.12
C ASP A 454 -26.81 -19.65 -2.70
N PRO A 455 -28.11 -19.33 -2.85
CA PRO A 455 -28.64 -18.00 -2.58
C PRO A 455 -28.43 -17.52 -1.14
N GLY A 456 -28.31 -18.42 -0.16
CA GLY A 456 -28.14 -18.10 1.24
C GLY A 456 -29.29 -17.25 1.81
N THR A 457 -29.02 -16.52 2.88
CA THR A 457 -29.90 -15.46 3.39
C THR A 457 -29.62 -14.17 2.60
N SER A 458 -30.65 -13.54 2.08
CA SER A 458 -30.53 -12.31 1.28
C SER A 458 -31.37 -11.22 1.91
N ASP A 459 -30.76 -10.06 2.12
CA ASP A 459 -31.40 -8.87 2.66
C ASP A 459 -31.63 -7.80 1.58
N GLU A 460 -32.28 -6.72 1.97
CA GLU A 460 -32.59 -5.60 1.08
C GLU A 460 -31.32 -4.88 0.61
N GLY A 461 -30.28 -4.81 1.45
CA GLY A 461 -28.98 -4.23 1.09
C GLY A 461 -28.31 -4.99 -0.06
N PHE A 462 -28.36 -6.32 -0.06
CA PHE A 462 -27.83 -7.11 -1.18
C PHE A 462 -28.63 -6.90 -2.48
N ARG A 463 -29.95 -6.71 -2.38
CA ARG A 463 -30.80 -6.34 -3.53
C ARG A 463 -30.34 -5.02 -4.14
N ASP A 464 -30.08 -4.01 -3.32
CA ASP A 464 -29.63 -2.69 -3.77
C ASP A 464 -28.26 -2.77 -4.47
N VAL A 465 -27.33 -3.53 -3.92
CA VAL A 465 -26.02 -3.77 -4.53
C VAL A 465 -26.14 -4.45 -5.89
N LEU A 466 -26.97 -5.49 -6.02
CA LEU A 466 -27.22 -6.15 -7.32
C LEU A 466 -27.89 -5.19 -8.31
N GLY A 467 -28.87 -4.39 -7.86
CA GLY A 467 -29.52 -3.37 -8.67
C GLY A 467 -28.52 -2.34 -9.21
N ALA A 468 -27.65 -1.84 -8.36
CA ALA A 468 -26.58 -0.94 -8.75
C ALA A 468 -25.59 -1.62 -9.72
N MET A 469 -25.20 -2.88 -9.46
CA MET A 469 -24.33 -3.66 -10.33
C MET A 469 -24.94 -3.82 -11.72
N ILE A 470 -26.19 -4.24 -11.83
CA ILE A 470 -26.93 -4.39 -13.10
C ILE A 470 -26.91 -3.07 -13.88
N HIS A 471 -27.18 -1.96 -13.19
CA HIS A 471 -27.25 -0.64 -13.83
C HIS A 471 -25.87 -0.15 -14.31
N GLN A 472 -24.82 -0.34 -13.51
CA GLN A 472 -23.49 0.23 -13.77
C GLN A 472 -22.63 -0.60 -14.72
N THR A 473 -22.91 -1.90 -14.90
CA THR A 473 -22.07 -2.80 -15.69
C THR A 473 -22.58 -3.05 -17.11
N ARG A 474 -23.80 -2.60 -17.43
CA ARG A 474 -24.49 -2.88 -18.69
C ARG A 474 -23.64 -2.66 -19.93
N ASP A 475 -22.93 -1.52 -20.00
CA ASP A 475 -22.24 -1.09 -21.21
C ASP A 475 -20.80 -1.62 -21.29
N ARG A 476 -20.18 -1.85 -20.12
CA ARG A 476 -18.74 -2.17 -20.07
C ARG A 476 -18.46 -3.64 -19.73
N TYR A 477 -19.28 -4.24 -18.88
CA TYR A 477 -19.10 -5.60 -18.38
C TYR A 477 -20.39 -6.42 -18.54
N PRO A 478 -20.83 -6.71 -19.78
CA PRO A 478 -22.13 -7.34 -20.03
C PRO A 478 -22.29 -8.71 -19.36
N ALA A 479 -21.21 -9.50 -19.24
CA ALA A 479 -21.27 -10.78 -18.54
C ALA A 479 -21.60 -10.63 -17.05
N VAL A 480 -21.08 -9.58 -16.39
CA VAL A 480 -21.44 -9.28 -14.99
C VAL A 480 -22.88 -8.80 -14.90
N HIS A 481 -23.31 -7.93 -15.82
CA HIS A 481 -24.69 -7.47 -15.91
C HIS A 481 -25.68 -8.63 -16.01
N ASP A 482 -25.45 -9.54 -16.94
CA ASP A 482 -26.36 -10.66 -17.20
C ASP A 482 -26.43 -11.61 -15.99
N LEU A 483 -25.27 -11.97 -15.43
CA LEU A 483 -25.22 -12.87 -14.27
C LEU A 483 -25.82 -12.21 -13.01
N ALA A 484 -25.59 -10.92 -12.78
CA ALA A 484 -26.20 -10.19 -11.67
C ALA A 484 -27.73 -10.14 -11.77
N ARG A 485 -28.28 -10.04 -13.00
CA ARG A 485 -29.74 -10.15 -13.24
C ARG A 485 -30.26 -11.55 -12.93
N GLU A 486 -29.53 -12.60 -13.33
CA GLU A 486 -29.92 -13.97 -13.02
C GLU A 486 -29.93 -14.21 -11.51
N VAL A 487 -28.89 -13.74 -10.80
CA VAL A 487 -28.82 -13.82 -9.33
C VAL A 487 -29.98 -13.04 -8.69
N SER A 488 -30.26 -11.81 -9.14
CA SER A 488 -31.36 -11.00 -8.61
C SER A 488 -32.69 -11.70 -8.78
N TYR A 489 -32.94 -12.27 -9.97
CA TYR A 489 -34.16 -13.03 -10.22
C TYR A 489 -34.29 -14.27 -9.34
N ALA A 490 -33.23 -15.10 -9.27
CA ALA A 490 -33.22 -16.35 -8.50
C ALA A 490 -33.37 -16.12 -6.99
N VAL A 491 -32.75 -15.05 -6.48
CA VAL A 491 -32.75 -14.75 -5.04
C VAL A 491 -34.02 -14.04 -4.57
N PHE A 492 -34.54 -13.11 -5.35
CA PHE A 492 -35.63 -12.21 -4.90
C PHE A 492 -36.94 -12.43 -5.63
N ASP A 493 -36.92 -12.58 -6.97
CA ASP A 493 -38.13 -12.59 -7.75
C ASP A 493 -38.77 -13.98 -7.85
N GLU A 494 -37.96 -15.04 -8.04
CA GLU A 494 -38.47 -16.41 -8.16
C GLU A 494 -39.14 -16.92 -6.88
N PRO A 495 -38.59 -16.73 -5.67
CA PRO A 495 -39.27 -17.10 -4.43
C PRO A 495 -40.62 -16.37 -4.26
N PHE A 496 -40.65 -15.06 -4.50
CA PHE A 496 -41.88 -14.25 -4.43
C PHE A 496 -42.94 -14.72 -5.44
N LEU A 497 -42.51 -14.93 -6.70
CA LEU A 497 -43.41 -15.42 -7.75
C LEU A 497 -43.90 -16.85 -7.46
N SER A 498 -43.06 -17.69 -6.87
CA SER A 498 -43.45 -19.05 -6.46
C SER A 498 -44.51 -19.04 -5.36
N GLU A 499 -44.37 -18.14 -4.38
CA GLU A 499 -45.34 -17.96 -3.31
C GLU A 499 -46.68 -17.45 -3.85
N VAL A 500 -46.67 -16.41 -4.70
CA VAL A 500 -47.88 -15.87 -5.36
C VAL A 500 -48.58 -16.92 -6.21
N ARG A 501 -47.82 -17.73 -6.97
CA ARG A 501 -48.36 -18.85 -7.75
C ARG A 501 -49.00 -19.90 -6.85
N ALA A 502 -48.29 -20.30 -5.77
CA ALA A 502 -48.84 -21.29 -4.83
C ALA A 502 -50.11 -20.80 -4.16
N GLU A 503 -50.24 -19.50 -3.85
CA GLU A 503 -51.45 -18.91 -3.31
C GLU A 503 -52.59 -18.90 -4.35
N ALA A 504 -52.31 -18.51 -5.59
CA ALA A 504 -53.25 -18.54 -6.68
C ALA A 504 -53.78 -19.97 -6.96
N TYR A 505 -52.90 -20.97 -6.93
CA TYR A 505 -53.32 -22.38 -7.08
C TYR A 505 -54.17 -22.83 -5.90
N ARG A 506 -53.81 -22.50 -4.65
CA ARG A 506 -54.65 -22.81 -3.47
C ARG A 506 -56.05 -22.18 -3.56
N GLU A 507 -56.13 -20.96 -4.04
CA GLU A 507 -57.42 -20.27 -4.22
C GLU A 507 -58.25 -20.92 -5.36
N ALA A 508 -57.62 -21.24 -6.49
CA ALA A 508 -58.24 -21.95 -7.59
C ALA A 508 -58.79 -23.34 -7.16
N ASP A 509 -57.98 -24.12 -6.39
CA ASP A 509 -58.40 -25.40 -5.83
C ASP A 509 -59.62 -25.25 -4.88
N ARG A 510 -59.61 -24.21 -4.03
CA ARG A 510 -60.74 -23.91 -3.15
C ARG A 510 -62.02 -23.62 -3.95
N GLN A 511 -61.89 -22.82 -5.01
CA GLN A 511 -63.02 -22.50 -5.87
C GLN A 511 -63.53 -23.71 -6.65
N LEU A 512 -62.65 -24.59 -7.12
CA LEU A 512 -63.01 -25.85 -7.75
C LEU A 512 -63.75 -26.78 -6.78
N GLN A 513 -63.32 -26.90 -5.53
CA GLN A 513 -64.00 -27.68 -4.50
C GLN A 513 -65.41 -27.14 -4.18
N LEU A 514 -65.52 -25.79 -4.15
CA LEU A 514 -66.87 -25.17 -3.97
C LEU A 514 -67.74 -25.43 -5.16
N LEU A 515 -67.23 -25.40 -6.39
CA LEU A 515 -67.98 -25.75 -7.61
C LEU A 515 -68.42 -27.23 -7.62
N GLU A 516 -67.59 -28.13 -7.12
CA GLU A 516 -67.93 -29.56 -7.00
C GLU A 516 -68.98 -29.82 -5.93
N GLN A 517 -69.01 -29.05 -4.84
CA GLN A 517 -70.00 -29.17 -3.76
C GLN A 517 -71.38 -28.55 -4.12
N HIS A 518 -71.37 -27.53 -4.99
CA HIS A 518 -72.56 -26.83 -5.45
C HIS A 518 -72.84 -27.18 -6.91
N LEU A 519 -73.60 -28.25 -7.12
CA LEU A 519 -73.95 -28.77 -8.45
C LEU A 519 -75.14 -28.05 -9.13
N ASP A 520 -75.84 -27.12 -8.46
CA ASP A 520 -76.90 -26.37 -9.00
C ASP A 520 -76.45 -25.20 -9.90
N GLU A 521 -77.09 -25.03 -11.05
CA GLU A 521 -76.62 -24.12 -12.13
C GLU A 521 -76.50 -22.64 -11.73
N PRO A 522 -77.32 -22.02 -10.89
CA PRO A 522 -77.21 -20.62 -10.49
C PRO A 522 -75.95 -20.33 -9.65
N THR A 523 -75.53 -21.21 -8.76
CA THR A 523 -74.39 -21.06 -7.87
C THR A 523 -73.09 -21.29 -8.64
N ARG A 524 -73.13 -22.19 -9.61
CA ARG A 524 -72.01 -22.50 -10.47
C ARG A 524 -71.56 -21.32 -11.34
N LEU A 525 -72.56 -20.58 -11.90
CA LEU A 525 -72.31 -19.37 -12.70
C LEU A 525 -71.78 -18.18 -11.90
N SER A 526 -72.04 -18.12 -10.59
CA SER A 526 -71.55 -17.04 -9.71
C SER A 526 -70.14 -17.27 -9.21
N LEU A 527 -69.59 -18.48 -9.34
CA LEU A 527 -68.22 -18.86 -8.91
C LEU A 527 -67.21 -18.90 -10.07
N ILE A 528 -67.71 -18.84 -11.32
CA ILE A 528 -66.84 -18.66 -12.52
C ILE A 528 -66.69 -17.15 -12.79
#